data_2e6222168406fb73f9947fd712fb4ce3
#
_entry.id   2e6222168406fb73f9947fd712fb4ce3
#
_cell.length_a   1.000
_cell.length_b   1.000
_cell.length_c   1.000
_cell.angle_alpha   90.00
_cell.angle_beta   90.00
_cell.angle_gamma   90.00
#
_symmetry.space_group_name_H-M   'P 1'
#
loop_
_entity.id
_entity.type
_entity.pdbx_description
1 polymer ?
#
loop_
_entity_poly.entity_id
_entity_poly.type
_entity_poly.pdbx_seq_one_letter_code
_entity_poly.pdbx_strand_id
1 'polypeptide(L)'
;MIFNYIRVSTILQNTERQLPSVDCDRVYEDKLSGKDTDRPQFQLMMSNLREGDVVNVHSLDRIGRNTKDILNIVEQIKDLNCVIHFHKENLRFDGSKSDLYSNLLLSILSSFSEFERNIMLERQREGIEIGKLNGKYKGRKSKLTEEQLEEMKNDFD
;
A
#
# COMPACT_ATOMS: atom_id res chain seq x y z
N MET A 1 -12.51 -17.75 14.10
CA MET A 1 -13.51 -16.65 14.04
C MET A 1 -13.59 -16.10 12.63
N ILE A 2 -14.67 -15.39 12.31
CA ILE A 2 -14.86 -14.73 11.01
C ILE A 2 -14.89 -13.22 11.24
N PHE A 3 -13.98 -12.50 10.61
CA PHE A 3 -13.85 -11.05 10.70
C PHE A 3 -14.23 -10.40 9.37
N ASN A 4 -15.03 -9.35 9.40
CA ASN A 4 -15.28 -8.51 8.24
C ASN A 4 -14.48 -7.20 8.39
N TYR A 5 -13.61 -6.92 7.41
CA TYR A 5 -12.91 -5.64 7.31
C TYR A 5 -13.56 -4.75 6.27
N ILE A 6 -13.95 -3.55 6.69
CA ILE A 6 -14.63 -2.55 5.86
C ILE A 6 -13.79 -1.27 5.86
N ARG A 7 -13.49 -0.76 4.65
CA ARG A 7 -12.85 0.54 4.50
C ARG A 7 -13.68 1.46 3.61
N VAL A 8 -13.99 2.66 4.12
CA VAL A 8 -14.69 3.70 3.38
C VAL A 8 -13.87 4.98 3.29
N SER A 9 -13.98 5.69 2.16
CA SER A 9 -13.20 6.90 1.89
C SER A 9 -13.86 8.18 2.41
N THR A 10 -15.15 8.15 2.75
CA THR A 10 -15.93 9.31 3.21
C THR A 10 -17.00 8.87 4.20
N ILE A 11 -17.30 9.72 5.19
CA ILE A 11 -18.32 9.51 6.23
C ILE A 11 -19.73 9.25 5.64
N LEU A 12 -19.97 9.65 4.38
CA LEU A 12 -21.26 9.50 3.69
C LEU A 12 -21.40 8.25 2.83
N GLN A 13 -20.36 7.39 2.72
CA GLN A 13 -20.50 6.14 1.98
C GLN A 13 -21.16 5.07 2.86
N ASN A 14 -22.26 4.52 2.37
CA ASN A 14 -22.99 3.45 3.04
C ASN A 14 -22.15 2.17 3.10
N THR A 15 -21.72 1.81 4.29
CA THR A 15 -20.89 0.65 4.59
C THR A 15 -21.64 -0.68 4.41
N GLU A 16 -22.97 -0.66 4.55
CA GLU A 16 -23.85 -1.82 4.41
C GLU A 16 -23.75 -2.49 3.03
N ARG A 17 -23.26 -1.76 2.01
CA ARG A 17 -23.11 -2.30 0.65
C ARG A 17 -21.84 -3.13 0.45
N GLN A 18 -20.87 -3.09 1.36
CA GLN A 18 -19.59 -3.77 1.09
C GLN A 18 -19.65 -5.27 1.38
N LEU A 19 -20.27 -5.69 2.46
CA LEU A 19 -20.43 -7.11 2.82
C LEU A 19 -21.82 -7.39 3.45
N PRO A 20 -22.93 -7.05 2.76
CA PRO A 20 -24.26 -7.00 3.39
C PRO A 20 -24.82 -8.36 3.80
N SER A 21 -24.26 -9.45 3.30
CA SER A 21 -24.77 -10.82 3.49
C SER A 21 -23.71 -11.79 4.01
N VAL A 22 -22.58 -11.27 4.50
CA VAL A 22 -21.49 -12.11 5.00
C VAL A 22 -21.56 -12.15 6.51
N ASP A 23 -22.00 -13.31 7.04
CA ASP A 23 -22.01 -13.56 8.47
C ASP A 23 -20.59 -13.47 9.04
N CYS A 24 -20.45 -12.79 10.18
CA CYS A 24 -19.16 -12.63 10.85
C CYS A 24 -19.33 -12.51 12.36
N ASP A 25 -18.27 -12.86 13.08
CA ASP A 25 -18.22 -12.72 14.54
C ASP A 25 -17.90 -11.28 14.95
N ARG A 26 -17.16 -10.54 14.10
CA ARG A 26 -16.73 -9.17 14.39
C ARG A 26 -16.49 -8.36 13.12
N VAL A 27 -16.86 -7.06 13.18
CA VAL A 27 -16.62 -6.09 12.11
C VAL A 27 -15.56 -5.08 12.56
N TYR A 28 -14.60 -4.80 11.69
CA TYR A 28 -13.61 -3.75 11.84
C TYR A 28 -13.79 -2.73 10.72
N GLU A 29 -14.04 -1.48 11.07
CA GLU A 29 -14.36 -0.44 10.10
C GLU A 29 -13.41 0.76 10.23
N ASP A 30 -12.64 1.05 9.15
CA ASP A 30 -11.82 2.25 9.02
C ASP A 30 -12.49 3.27 8.10
N LYS A 31 -12.70 4.49 8.61
CA LYS A 31 -13.23 5.65 7.86
C LYS A 31 -12.05 6.59 7.58
N LEU A 32 -11.47 6.51 6.39
CA LEU A 32 -10.25 7.24 6.07
C LEU A 32 -10.48 8.24 4.94
N SER A 33 -10.08 9.50 5.17
CA SER A 33 -9.89 10.45 4.07
C SER A 33 -8.68 10.04 3.21
N GLY A 34 -8.69 10.34 1.91
CA GLY A 34 -7.74 9.82 0.93
C GLY A 34 -6.24 10.07 1.19
N LYS A 35 -5.89 10.85 2.23
CA LYS A 35 -4.51 11.12 2.65
C LYS A 35 -4.10 10.36 3.91
N ASP A 36 -5.05 9.81 4.65
CA ASP A 36 -4.79 9.18 5.93
C ASP A 36 -4.24 7.74 5.72
N THR A 37 -3.09 7.47 6.30
CA THR A 37 -2.45 6.16 6.26
C THR A 37 -2.73 5.34 7.51
N ASP A 38 -3.23 5.98 8.54
CA ASP A 38 -3.51 5.33 9.81
C ASP A 38 -4.80 4.50 9.71
N ARG A 39 -4.68 3.20 10.00
CA ARG A 39 -5.77 2.21 9.96
C ARG A 39 -5.89 1.53 11.31
N PRO A 40 -6.38 2.21 12.33
CA PRO A 40 -6.39 1.66 13.68
C PRO A 40 -7.22 0.39 13.79
N GLN A 41 -8.33 0.31 13.05
CA GLN A 41 -9.18 -0.89 13.09
C GLN A 41 -8.55 -2.06 12.32
N PHE A 42 -7.85 -1.79 11.22
CA PHE A 42 -7.06 -2.81 10.53
C PHE A 42 -5.94 -3.36 11.42
N GLN A 43 -5.18 -2.50 12.08
CA GLN A 43 -4.12 -2.90 13.00
C GLN A 43 -4.67 -3.70 14.18
N LEU A 44 -5.80 -3.26 14.74
CA LEU A 44 -6.49 -3.98 15.82
C LEU A 44 -6.99 -5.35 15.35
N MET A 45 -7.53 -5.45 14.14
CA MET A 45 -7.91 -6.72 13.53
C MET A 45 -6.70 -7.65 13.43
N MET A 46 -5.60 -7.17 12.84
CA MET A 46 -4.38 -7.97 12.68
C MET A 46 -3.82 -8.48 14.01
N SER A 47 -3.86 -7.67 15.06
CA SER A 47 -3.42 -8.06 16.40
C SER A 47 -4.33 -9.10 17.09
N ASN A 48 -5.57 -9.21 16.65
CA ASN A 48 -6.57 -10.16 17.19
C ASN A 48 -6.65 -11.46 16.39
N LEU A 49 -6.01 -11.54 15.21
CA LEU A 49 -6.03 -12.76 14.38
C LEU A 49 -5.35 -13.92 15.10
N ARG A 50 -5.96 -15.08 14.96
CA ARG A 50 -5.46 -16.36 15.44
C ARG A 50 -5.53 -17.38 14.33
N GLU A 51 -4.70 -18.41 14.41
CA GLU A 51 -4.70 -19.52 13.47
C GLU A 51 -6.11 -20.05 13.18
N GLY A 52 -6.43 -20.21 11.90
CA GLY A 52 -7.73 -20.66 11.44
C GLY A 52 -8.82 -19.59 11.32
N ASP A 53 -8.52 -18.32 11.67
CA ASP A 53 -9.47 -17.23 11.49
C ASP A 53 -9.62 -16.86 10.00
N VAL A 54 -10.77 -16.29 9.66
CA VAL A 54 -11.12 -15.87 8.29
C VAL A 54 -11.34 -14.36 8.28
N VAL A 55 -10.67 -13.67 7.37
CA VAL A 55 -10.85 -12.24 7.12
C VAL A 55 -11.61 -12.07 5.80
N ASN A 56 -12.78 -11.50 5.84
CA ASN A 56 -13.57 -11.12 4.66
C ASN A 56 -13.31 -9.66 4.32
N VAL A 57 -13.05 -9.40 3.06
CA VAL A 57 -12.87 -8.05 2.50
C VAL A 57 -13.72 -7.94 1.23
N HIS A 58 -14.34 -6.80 1.01
CA HIS A 58 -15.19 -6.62 -0.18
C HIS A 58 -14.37 -6.77 -1.48
N SER A 59 -13.23 -6.09 -1.59
CA SER A 59 -12.39 -6.06 -2.79
C SER A 59 -10.95 -5.70 -2.47
N LEU A 60 -10.02 -6.02 -3.38
CA LEU A 60 -8.59 -5.75 -3.24
C LEU A 60 -8.29 -4.28 -2.94
N ASP A 61 -9.00 -3.35 -3.59
CA ASP A 61 -8.82 -1.91 -3.38
C ASP A 61 -9.24 -1.43 -1.99
N ARG A 62 -9.95 -2.26 -1.22
CA ARG A 62 -10.33 -1.96 0.18
C ARG A 62 -9.25 -2.31 1.18
N ILE A 63 -8.39 -3.27 0.88
CA ILE A 63 -7.33 -3.67 1.81
C ILE A 63 -6.01 -2.95 1.56
N GLY A 64 -5.63 -2.72 0.31
CA GLY A 64 -4.38 -2.07 -0.10
C GLY A 64 -4.60 -0.85 -0.99
N ARG A 65 -3.57 -0.03 -1.15
CA ARG A 65 -3.56 1.14 -2.04
C ARG A 65 -2.88 0.83 -3.37
N ASN A 66 -2.00 -0.11 -3.35
CA ASN A 66 -1.25 -0.62 -4.49
C ASN A 66 -1.06 -2.13 -4.34
N THR A 67 -0.64 -2.76 -5.42
CA THR A 67 -0.49 -4.22 -5.46
C THR A 67 0.51 -4.71 -4.41
N LYS A 68 1.59 -3.98 -4.15
CA LYS A 68 2.60 -4.34 -3.14
C LYS A 68 2.02 -4.38 -1.73
N ASP A 69 1.20 -3.38 -1.36
CA ASP A 69 0.53 -3.37 -0.05
C ASP A 69 -0.39 -4.57 0.11
N ILE A 70 -1.16 -4.89 -0.95
CA ILE A 70 -2.08 -6.03 -0.96
C ILE A 70 -1.31 -7.33 -0.74
N LEU A 71 -0.21 -7.53 -1.49
CA LEU A 71 0.64 -8.72 -1.36
C LEU A 71 1.20 -8.87 0.04
N ASN A 72 1.78 -7.81 0.60
CA ASN A 72 2.35 -7.83 1.95
C ASN A 72 1.29 -8.20 3.01
N ILE A 73 0.07 -7.67 2.86
CA ILE A 73 -1.03 -7.97 3.79
C ILE A 73 -1.49 -9.42 3.66
N VAL A 74 -1.62 -9.92 2.43
CA VAL A 74 -2.00 -11.31 2.17
C VAL A 74 -0.95 -12.26 2.75
N GLU A 75 0.33 -11.99 2.54
CA GLU A 75 1.43 -12.77 3.11
C GLU A 75 1.39 -12.77 4.64
N GLN A 76 1.25 -11.60 5.28
CA GLN A 76 1.14 -11.51 6.74
C GLN A 76 -0.03 -12.35 7.30
N ILE A 77 -1.19 -12.32 6.63
CA ILE A 77 -2.36 -13.10 7.06
C ILE A 77 -2.11 -14.61 6.86
N LYS A 78 -1.45 -14.98 5.76
CA LYS A 78 -1.05 -16.39 5.50
C LYS A 78 -0.03 -16.88 6.52
N ASP A 79 0.95 -16.08 6.89
CA ASP A 79 1.98 -16.43 7.88
C ASP A 79 1.38 -16.69 9.28
N LEU A 80 0.23 -16.09 9.57
CA LEU A 80 -0.57 -16.36 10.76
C LEU A 80 -1.45 -17.63 10.63
N ASN A 81 -1.34 -18.42 9.56
CA ASN A 81 -2.21 -19.53 9.24
C ASN A 81 -3.70 -19.14 9.18
N CYS A 82 -3.99 -17.91 8.77
CA CYS A 82 -5.33 -17.37 8.60
C CYS A 82 -5.74 -17.39 7.12
N VAL A 83 -7.02 -17.14 6.89
CA VAL A 83 -7.60 -17.05 5.54
C VAL A 83 -8.00 -15.62 5.26
N ILE A 84 -7.72 -15.12 4.05
CA ILE A 84 -8.31 -13.88 3.55
C ILE A 84 -9.15 -14.15 2.30
N HIS A 85 -10.36 -13.58 2.25
CA HIS A 85 -11.31 -13.74 1.15
C HIS A 85 -11.75 -12.37 0.61
N PHE A 86 -11.49 -12.14 -0.68
CA PHE A 86 -11.94 -10.98 -1.44
C PHE A 86 -13.20 -11.36 -2.22
N HIS A 87 -14.35 -10.87 -1.78
CA HIS A 87 -15.65 -11.32 -2.29
C HIS A 87 -15.91 -10.86 -3.73
N LYS A 88 -15.55 -9.63 -4.08
CA LYS A 88 -15.78 -9.08 -5.43
C LYS A 88 -14.98 -9.81 -6.49
N GLU A 89 -13.73 -10.09 -6.23
CA GLU A 89 -12.81 -10.79 -7.13
C GLU A 89 -12.93 -12.32 -7.00
N ASN A 90 -13.66 -12.81 -6.02
CA ASN A 90 -13.76 -14.24 -5.65
C ASN A 90 -12.40 -14.89 -5.42
N LEU A 91 -11.48 -14.16 -4.75
CA LEU A 91 -10.13 -14.62 -4.45
C LEU A 91 -10.04 -15.01 -2.97
N ARG A 92 -9.53 -16.22 -2.72
CA ARG A 92 -9.31 -16.74 -1.37
C ARG A 92 -7.87 -17.20 -1.23
N PHE A 93 -7.18 -16.69 -0.23
CA PHE A 93 -5.83 -17.09 0.13
C PHE A 93 -5.86 -17.74 1.51
N ASP A 94 -5.41 -18.99 1.59
CA ASP A 94 -5.46 -19.82 2.80
C ASP A 94 -4.01 -20.09 3.28
N GLY A 95 -3.66 -19.63 4.47
CA GLY A 95 -2.34 -19.84 5.05
C GLY A 95 -2.09 -21.26 5.51
N SER A 96 -3.15 -21.99 5.88
CA SER A 96 -3.07 -23.37 6.37
C SER A 96 -2.91 -24.42 5.27
N LYS A 97 -3.13 -24.04 4.00
CA LYS A 97 -3.12 -24.93 2.83
C LYS A 97 -2.13 -24.46 1.79
N SER A 98 -1.36 -25.39 1.23
CA SER A 98 -0.59 -25.15 0.02
C SER A 98 -1.53 -25.13 -1.19
N ASP A 99 -2.17 -24.00 -1.42
CA ASP A 99 -3.00 -23.78 -2.61
C ASP A 99 -2.13 -23.28 -3.76
N LEU A 100 -1.86 -24.18 -4.71
CA LEU A 100 -1.05 -23.89 -5.88
C LEU A 100 -1.60 -22.73 -6.72
N TYR A 101 -2.92 -22.63 -6.83
CA TYR A 101 -3.58 -21.57 -7.58
C TYR A 101 -3.37 -20.21 -6.92
N SER A 102 -3.61 -20.11 -5.62
CA SER A 102 -3.38 -18.88 -4.85
C SER A 102 -1.91 -18.45 -4.87
N ASN A 103 -0.98 -19.39 -4.75
CA ASN A 103 0.45 -19.11 -4.83
C ASN A 103 0.87 -18.63 -6.24
N LEU A 104 0.34 -19.24 -7.30
CA LEU A 104 0.56 -18.79 -8.67
C LEU A 104 0.03 -17.37 -8.87
N LEU A 105 -1.17 -17.08 -8.40
CA LEU A 105 -1.79 -15.77 -8.51
C LEU A 105 -0.99 -14.69 -7.76
N LEU A 106 -0.53 -14.99 -6.53
CA LEU A 106 0.36 -14.10 -5.79
C LEU A 106 1.66 -13.83 -6.56
N SER A 107 2.25 -14.85 -7.16
CA SER A 107 3.47 -14.71 -7.98
C SER A 107 3.24 -13.81 -9.21
N ILE A 108 2.10 -13.95 -9.88
CA ILE A 108 1.72 -13.10 -11.03
C ILE A 108 1.52 -11.65 -10.57
N LEU A 109 0.79 -11.42 -9.48
CA LEU A 109 0.56 -10.09 -8.92
C LEU A 109 1.88 -9.44 -8.46
N SER A 110 2.79 -10.20 -7.84
CA SER A 110 4.13 -9.74 -7.47
C SER A 110 4.94 -9.28 -8.69
N SER A 111 4.98 -10.12 -9.72
CA SER A 111 5.70 -9.82 -10.97
C SER A 111 5.13 -8.59 -11.66
N PHE A 112 3.82 -8.42 -11.65
CA PHE A 112 3.16 -7.25 -12.21
C PHE A 112 3.48 -5.97 -11.43
N SER A 113 3.50 -6.02 -10.10
CA SER A 113 3.91 -4.90 -9.25
C SER A 113 5.36 -4.47 -9.50
N GLU A 114 6.25 -5.43 -9.67
CA GLU A 114 7.65 -5.17 -9.97
C GLU A 114 7.82 -4.53 -11.35
N PHE A 115 7.08 -5.01 -12.34
CA PHE A 115 7.03 -4.44 -13.67
C PHE A 115 6.53 -2.98 -13.67
N GLU A 116 5.41 -2.69 -13.00
CA GLU A 116 4.89 -1.32 -12.85
C GLU A 116 5.93 -0.38 -12.20
N ARG A 117 6.60 -0.87 -11.15
CA ARG A 117 7.67 -0.11 -10.48
C ARG A 117 8.82 0.19 -11.44
N ASN A 118 9.26 -0.78 -12.23
CA ASN A 118 10.36 -0.61 -13.17
C ASN A 118 10.03 0.42 -14.26
N ILE A 119 8.81 0.37 -14.82
CA ILE A 119 8.32 1.39 -15.76
C ILE A 119 8.30 2.78 -15.11
N MET A 120 7.85 2.88 -13.87
CA MET A 120 7.82 4.17 -13.17
C MET A 120 9.23 4.74 -12.95
N LEU A 121 10.20 3.90 -12.57
CA LEU A 121 11.58 4.29 -12.39
C LEU A 121 12.24 4.71 -13.72
N GLU A 122 11.92 4.02 -14.81
CA GLU A 122 12.41 4.36 -16.15
C GLU A 122 11.90 5.75 -16.59
N ARG A 123 10.60 5.99 -16.50
CA ARG A 123 9.99 7.30 -16.76
C ARG A 123 10.57 8.41 -15.88
N GLN A 124 10.85 8.10 -14.61
CA GLN A 124 11.49 9.05 -13.70
C GLN A 124 12.90 9.39 -14.14
N ARG A 125 13.71 8.41 -14.56
CA ARG A 125 15.07 8.63 -15.09
C ARG A 125 15.04 9.52 -16.33
N GLU A 126 14.18 9.18 -17.30
CA GLU A 126 13.98 10.00 -18.51
C GLU A 126 13.58 11.45 -18.16
N GLY A 127 12.62 11.60 -17.23
CA GLY A 127 12.19 12.93 -16.77
C GLY A 127 13.31 13.73 -16.09
N ILE A 128 14.19 13.06 -15.32
CA ILE A 128 15.38 13.67 -14.70
C ILE A 128 16.39 14.10 -15.77
N GLU A 129 16.65 13.27 -16.78
CA GLU A 129 17.57 13.60 -17.88
C GLU A 129 17.08 14.80 -18.68
N ILE A 130 15.81 14.82 -19.08
CA ILE A 130 15.18 15.96 -19.73
C ILE A 130 15.25 17.20 -18.83
N GLY A 131 15.01 17.05 -17.54
CA GLY A 131 15.10 18.14 -16.56
C GLY A 131 16.52 18.71 -16.43
N LYS A 132 17.57 17.87 -16.51
CA LYS A 132 18.98 18.30 -16.52
C LYS A 132 19.30 19.06 -17.80
N LEU A 133 18.91 18.54 -18.96
CA LEU A 133 19.12 19.21 -20.28
C LEU A 133 18.43 20.58 -20.30
N ASN A 134 17.27 20.73 -19.70
CA ASN A 134 16.54 21.99 -19.62
C ASN A 134 17.00 22.91 -18.47
N GLY A 135 18.09 22.59 -17.77
CA GLY A 135 18.66 23.43 -16.69
C GLY A 135 17.75 23.57 -15.46
N LYS A 136 16.77 22.68 -15.27
CA LYS A 136 15.85 22.73 -14.13
C LYS A 136 16.54 22.38 -12.80
N TYR A 137 17.64 21.63 -12.84
CA TYR A 137 18.39 21.22 -11.65
C TYR A 137 19.56 22.21 -11.45
N LYS A 138 19.33 23.22 -10.63
CA LYS A 138 20.33 24.26 -10.30
C LYS A 138 21.26 23.91 -9.14
N GLY A 139 21.15 22.67 -8.62
CA GLY A 139 21.89 22.25 -7.43
C GLY A 139 21.42 22.95 -6.15
N ARG A 140 22.19 22.79 -5.08
CA ARG A 140 21.95 23.48 -3.81
C ARG A 140 22.33 24.94 -3.96
N LYS A 141 21.45 25.86 -3.57
CA LYS A 141 21.80 27.28 -3.49
C LYS A 141 23.03 27.46 -2.61
N SER A 142 24.01 28.26 -3.07
CA SER A 142 25.14 28.64 -2.22
C SER A 142 24.62 29.23 -0.90
N LYS A 143 25.25 28.86 0.20
CA LYS A 143 24.98 29.47 1.51
C LYS A 143 25.62 30.83 1.66
N LEU A 144 26.65 31.11 0.83
CA LEU A 144 27.38 32.37 0.82
C LEU A 144 26.83 33.25 -0.28
N THR A 145 26.63 34.53 0.02
CA THR A 145 26.33 35.56 -0.96
C THR A 145 27.60 35.87 -1.78
N GLU A 146 27.41 36.45 -2.96
CA GLU A 146 28.57 36.88 -3.83
C GLU A 146 29.48 37.83 -3.07
N GLU A 147 28.92 38.75 -2.26
CA GLU A 147 29.67 39.68 -1.41
C GLU A 147 30.54 38.95 -0.37
N GLN A 148 30.01 37.95 0.28
CA GLN A 148 30.78 37.15 1.24
C GLN A 148 31.87 36.30 0.60
N LEU A 149 31.66 35.87 -0.67
CA LEU A 149 32.69 35.18 -1.44
C LEU A 149 33.84 36.12 -1.89
N GLU A 150 33.54 37.37 -2.19
CA GLU A 150 34.55 38.39 -2.52
C GLU A 150 35.32 38.83 -1.27
N GLU A 151 34.64 39.04 -0.13
CA GLU A 151 35.33 39.32 1.14
C GLU A 151 36.32 38.22 1.50
N MET A 152 35.88 36.93 1.43
CA MET A 152 36.76 35.80 1.71
C MET A 152 37.95 35.69 0.75
N LYS A 153 37.85 36.15 -0.49
CA LYS A 153 38.98 36.16 -1.44
C LYS A 153 39.99 37.27 -1.11
N ASN A 154 39.50 38.42 -0.68
CA ASN A 154 40.34 39.57 -0.33
C ASN A 154 41.06 39.36 1.03
N ASP A 155 40.57 38.49 1.91
CA ASP A 155 41.22 38.14 3.19
C ASP A 155 42.37 37.11 3.02
N PHE A 156 42.54 36.53 1.83
CA PHE A 156 43.60 35.55 1.53
C PHE A 156 44.74 36.07 0.63
N ASP A 157 44.66 37.32 0.13
CA ASP A 157 45.71 38.02 -0.59
C ASP A 157 46.43 39.01 0.35
#